data_d62e25b8b16ad477d2aeceb6651922b8
#
_entry.id   d62e25b8b16ad477d2aeceb6651922b8
#
_cell.length_a   1.000
_cell.length_b   1.000
_cell.length_c   1.000
_cell.angle_alpha   90.00
_cell.angle_beta   90.00
_cell.angle_gamma   90.00
#
_symmetry.space_group_name_H-M   'P 1'
#
loop_
_entity.id
_entity.type
_entity.pdbx_description
1 polymer ?
#
loop_
_entity_poly.entity_id
_entity_poly.type
_entity_poly.pdbx_seq_one_letter_code
_entity_poly.pdbx_strand_id
1 'polypeptide(L)'
;MKIYVGNLAQNVQEEDLNTLFSKHGTVHSVKIIQDMFTKISKGFGFVEMLVKEEAQKALDVLNTFELKGKRLVVNEARPKVERARDYKGY
;
A
#
# COMPACT_ATOMS: atom_id res chain seq x y z
N MET A 1 -3.62 -8.51 5.87
CA MET A 1 -2.30 -8.30 5.25
C MET A 1 -2.12 -6.84 4.87
N LYS A 2 -0.99 -6.28 5.22
CA LYS A 2 -0.69 -4.89 4.91
C LYS A 2 0.19 -4.82 3.67
N ILE A 3 -0.17 -3.95 2.75
CA ILE A 3 0.49 -3.85 1.46
C ILE A 3 1.12 -2.46 1.32
N TYR A 4 2.39 -2.43 0.96
CA TYR A 4 3.07 -1.18 0.64
C TYR A 4 2.82 -0.85 -0.83
N VAL A 5 2.45 0.41 -1.10
CA VAL A 5 2.23 0.88 -2.47
C VAL A 5 3.09 2.12 -2.67
N GLY A 6 4.05 2.05 -3.56
CA GLY A 6 4.97 3.14 -3.81
C GLY A 6 4.89 3.66 -5.23
N ASN A 7 5.72 4.66 -5.49
CA ASN A 7 5.80 5.34 -6.78
C ASN A 7 4.45 5.94 -7.20
N LEU A 8 3.74 6.50 -6.23
CA LEU A 8 2.44 7.13 -6.48
C LEU A 8 2.63 8.51 -7.08
N ALA A 9 1.78 8.86 -8.05
CA ALA A 9 1.73 10.22 -8.53
C ALA A 9 1.16 11.12 -7.44
N GLN A 10 1.53 12.39 -7.46
CA GLN A 10 1.12 13.31 -6.40
C GLN A 10 -0.39 13.49 -6.32
N ASN A 11 -1.10 13.30 -7.42
CA ASN A 11 -2.53 13.47 -7.45
C ASN A 11 -3.31 12.20 -7.13
N VAL A 12 -2.63 11.13 -6.73
CA VAL A 12 -3.30 9.90 -6.30
C VAL A 12 -3.81 10.10 -4.87
N GLN A 13 -5.06 9.74 -4.66
CA GLN A 13 -5.70 9.89 -3.35
C GLN A 13 -6.05 8.51 -2.79
N GLU A 14 -6.40 8.50 -1.51
CA GLU A 14 -6.76 7.25 -0.85
C GLU A 14 -7.94 6.57 -1.54
N GLU A 15 -8.87 7.36 -2.03
CA GLU A 15 -10.01 6.83 -2.74
C GLU A 15 -9.59 6.08 -4.01
N ASP A 16 -8.59 6.58 -4.69
CA ASP A 16 -8.08 5.93 -5.90
C ASP A 16 -7.55 4.54 -5.59
N LEU A 17 -6.77 4.43 -4.51
CA LEU A 17 -6.24 3.14 -4.10
C LEU A 17 -7.34 2.22 -3.60
N ASN A 18 -8.30 2.76 -2.86
CA ASN A 18 -9.39 1.97 -2.37
C ASN A 18 -10.18 1.35 -3.53
N THR A 19 -10.51 2.16 -4.53
CA THR A 19 -11.23 1.67 -5.69
C THR A 19 -10.44 0.59 -6.42
N LEU A 20 -9.14 0.83 -6.60
CA LEU A 20 -8.31 -0.09 -7.35
C LEU A 20 -8.17 -1.43 -6.64
N PHE A 21 -7.86 -1.41 -5.34
CA PHE A 21 -7.67 -2.63 -4.60
C PHE A 21 -8.97 -3.36 -4.32
N SER A 22 -10.08 -2.62 -4.23
CA SER A 22 -11.39 -3.24 -3.99
C SER A 22 -11.82 -4.16 -5.12
N LYS A 23 -11.25 -3.98 -6.30
CA LYS A 23 -11.54 -4.86 -7.43
C LYS A 23 -10.97 -6.26 -7.22
N HIS A 24 -10.05 -6.41 -6.29
CA HIS A 24 -9.39 -7.68 -6.05
C HIS A 24 -9.74 -8.30 -4.72
N GLY A 25 -10.49 -7.59 -3.88
CA GLY A 25 -10.90 -8.12 -2.59
C GLY A 25 -11.36 -7.05 -1.65
N THR A 26 -11.59 -7.43 -0.41
CA THR A 26 -12.09 -6.52 0.61
C THR A 26 -10.95 -5.69 1.18
N VAL A 27 -11.06 -4.38 1.05
CA VAL A 27 -10.08 -3.44 1.59
C VAL A 27 -10.53 -3.00 2.98
N HIS A 28 -9.64 -3.17 3.96
CA HIS A 28 -9.93 -2.74 5.32
C HIS A 28 -9.60 -1.26 5.52
N SER A 29 -8.44 -0.83 5.04
CA SER A 29 -8.05 0.56 5.19
C SER A 29 -7.04 0.94 4.12
N VAL A 30 -6.96 2.24 3.85
CA VAL A 30 -6.00 2.80 2.92
C VAL A 30 -5.41 4.04 3.54
N LYS A 31 -4.10 4.22 3.42
CA LYS A 31 -3.46 5.41 3.92
C LYS A 31 -2.36 5.84 2.96
N ILE A 32 -2.38 7.11 2.56
CA ILE A 32 -1.31 7.70 1.77
C ILE A 32 -0.53 8.62 2.68
N ILE A 33 0.78 8.49 2.67
CA ILE A 33 1.65 9.29 3.52
C ILE A 33 1.88 10.64 2.87
N GLN A 34 1.61 11.70 3.63
CA GLN A 34 1.74 13.06 3.13
C GLN A 34 2.69 13.86 4.02
N ASP A 35 3.27 14.90 3.43
CA ASP A 35 4.03 15.86 4.22
C ASP A 35 3.06 16.65 5.09
N MET A 36 3.39 16.80 6.36
CA MET A 36 2.48 17.44 7.31
C MET A 36 2.26 18.93 7.02
N PHE A 37 3.26 19.56 6.45
CA PHE A 37 3.20 21.00 6.21
C PHE A 37 2.61 21.35 4.86
N THR A 38 3.02 20.67 3.83
CA THR A 38 2.59 20.99 2.46
C THR A 38 1.37 20.20 2.03
N LYS A 39 1.06 19.11 2.72
CA LYS A 39 -0.04 18.20 2.35
C LYS A 39 0.19 17.51 1.02
N ILE A 40 1.41 17.49 0.54
CA ILE A 40 1.76 16.82 -0.69
C ILE A 40 2.12 15.38 -0.40
N SER A 41 1.59 14.46 -1.19
CA SER A 41 1.89 13.05 -1.07
C SER A 41 3.37 12.80 -1.23
N LYS A 42 3.93 11.95 -0.35
CA LYS A 42 5.32 11.57 -0.46
C LYS A 42 5.55 10.48 -1.49
N GLY A 43 4.50 10.04 -2.17
CA GLY A 43 4.61 9.08 -3.25
C GLY A 43 4.47 7.64 -2.81
N PHE A 44 4.00 7.40 -1.59
CA PHE A 44 3.75 6.03 -1.16
C PHE A 44 2.65 5.99 -0.10
N GLY A 45 2.12 4.81 0.10
CA GLY A 45 1.09 4.60 1.09
C GLY A 45 0.96 3.14 1.42
N PHE A 46 -0.09 2.80 2.18
CA PHE A 46 -0.34 1.44 2.61
C PHE A 46 -1.81 1.10 2.42
N VAL A 47 -2.05 -0.15 2.03
CA VAL A 47 -3.41 -0.68 1.91
C VAL A 47 -3.47 -1.93 2.78
N GLU A 48 -4.50 -2.02 3.62
CA GLU A 48 -4.69 -3.21 4.43
C GLU A 48 -5.89 -3.98 3.92
N MET A 49 -5.68 -5.27 3.61
CA MET A 49 -6.74 -6.16 3.16
C MET A 49 -6.88 -7.30 4.15
N LEU A 50 -8.13 -7.70 4.39
CA LEU A 50 -8.43 -8.66 5.44
C LEU A 50 -8.16 -10.10 5.03
N VAL A 51 -8.33 -10.41 3.75
CA VAL A 51 -8.16 -11.78 3.27
C VAL A 51 -6.81 -11.89 2.59
N LYS A 52 -5.97 -12.78 3.12
CA LYS A 52 -4.59 -12.88 2.65
C LYS A 52 -4.51 -13.29 1.17
N GLU A 53 -5.35 -14.21 0.75
CA GLU A 53 -5.33 -14.64 -0.65
C GLU A 53 -5.72 -13.52 -1.60
N GLU A 54 -6.69 -12.71 -1.21
CA GLU A 54 -7.07 -11.57 -2.02
C GLU A 54 -5.97 -10.53 -2.06
N ALA A 55 -5.31 -10.32 -0.93
CA ALA A 55 -4.21 -9.37 -0.85
C ALA A 55 -3.05 -9.81 -1.72
N GLN A 56 -2.73 -11.10 -1.70
CA GLN A 56 -1.65 -11.63 -2.51
C GLN A 56 -1.95 -11.48 -4.00
N LYS A 57 -3.20 -11.71 -4.38
CA LYS A 57 -3.62 -11.54 -5.76
C LYS A 57 -3.51 -10.09 -6.19
N ALA A 58 -3.94 -9.18 -5.33
CA ALA A 58 -3.83 -7.75 -5.63
C ALA A 58 -2.37 -7.36 -5.81
N LEU A 59 -1.50 -7.88 -4.96
CA LEU A 59 -0.07 -7.64 -5.06
C LEU A 59 0.46 -8.05 -6.43
N ASP A 60 0.12 -9.25 -6.85
CA ASP A 60 0.62 -9.79 -8.11
C ASP A 60 0.10 -9.02 -9.32
N VAL A 61 -1.17 -8.64 -9.27
CA VAL A 61 -1.80 -7.97 -10.41
C VAL A 61 -1.41 -6.50 -10.48
N LEU A 62 -1.31 -5.84 -9.34
CA LEU A 62 -1.13 -4.40 -9.32
C LEU A 62 0.33 -3.96 -9.28
N ASN A 63 1.26 -4.86 -9.03
CA ASN A 63 2.67 -4.51 -9.13
C ASN A 63 2.96 -4.15 -10.59
N THR A 64 3.49 -2.97 -10.81
CA THR A 64 3.75 -2.35 -12.11
C THR A 64 2.51 -1.91 -12.87
N PHE A 65 1.35 -1.93 -12.22
CA PHE A 65 0.13 -1.36 -12.82
C PHE A 65 0.30 0.15 -12.92
N GLU A 66 -0.07 0.71 -14.07
CA GLU A 66 0.07 2.15 -14.26
C GLU A 66 -1.16 2.88 -13.73
N LEU A 67 -0.96 3.81 -12.80
CA LEU A 67 -2.02 4.62 -12.23
C LEU A 67 -1.62 6.08 -12.35
N LYS A 68 -2.43 6.85 -13.06
CA LYS A 68 -2.22 8.28 -13.27
C LYS A 68 -0.83 8.58 -13.81
N GLY A 69 -0.37 7.74 -14.72
CA GLY A 69 0.88 7.96 -15.42
C GLY A 69 2.13 7.40 -14.77
N LYS A 70 1.99 6.75 -13.61
CA LYS A 70 3.14 6.15 -12.94
C LYS A 70 2.86 4.69 -12.63
N ARG A 71 3.89 3.87 -12.74
CA ARG A 71 3.76 2.45 -12.43
C ARG A 71 3.93 2.24 -10.94
N LEU A 72 2.98 1.53 -10.36
CA LEU A 72 2.99 1.29 -8.93
C LEU A 72 4.05 0.26 -8.56
N VAL A 73 4.65 0.45 -7.39
CA VAL A 73 5.50 -0.56 -6.76
C VAL A 73 4.70 -1.12 -5.60
N VAL A 74 4.32 -2.38 -5.68
CA VAL A 74 3.43 -2.99 -4.71
C VAL A 74 4.14 -4.17 -4.07
N ASN A 75 4.28 -4.13 -2.75
CA ASN A 75 4.97 -5.17 -1.99
C ASN A 75 4.25 -5.40 -0.68
N GLU A 76 4.51 -6.54 -0.07
CA GLU A 76 3.98 -6.80 1.24
C GLU A 76 4.72 -5.97 2.27
N ALA A 77 3.96 -5.23 3.10
CA ALA A 77 4.55 -4.43 4.16
C ALA A 77 4.50 -5.23 5.45
N ARG A 78 5.65 -5.42 6.08
CA ARG A 78 5.73 -6.17 7.31
C ARG A 78 5.80 -5.22 8.50
N PRO A 79 5.11 -5.55 9.60
CA PRO A 79 5.20 -4.74 10.81
C PRO A 79 6.61 -4.73 11.35
N LYS A 80 7.11 -3.55 11.65
CA LYS A 80 8.45 -3.44 12.21
C LYS A 80 8.57 -4.05 13.58
N VAL A 81 7.47 -4.05 14.30
CA VAL A 81 7.45 -4.57 15.65
C VAL A 81 7.88 -6.02 15.69
N GLU A 82 7.48 -6.79 14.71
CA GLU A 82 7.87 -8.19 14.67
C GLU A 82 9.36 -8.35 14.58
N ARG A 83 9.98 -7.57 13.73
CA ARG A 83 11.42 -7.67 13.60
C ARG A 83 12.14 -7.20 14.83
N ALA A 84 11.63 -6.18 15.46
CA ALA A 84 12.27 -5.65 16.66
C ALA A 84 12.29 -6.68 17.78
N ARG A 85 11.28 -7.54 17.82
CA ARG A 85 11.24 -8.56 18.84
C ARG A 85 12.03 -9.79 18.49
N ASP A 86 12.18 -9.99 17.21
CA ASP A 86 12.75 -11.23 16.76
C ASP A 86 14.13 -11.44 17.21
N TYR A 87 14.76 -10.42 17.37
CA TYR A 87 16.03 -10.58 17.77
C TYR A 87 16.21 -10.00 19.06
N LYS A 88 15.74 -9.91 19.45
CA LYS A 88 16.16 -9.71 20.51
C LYS A 88 16.64 -10.53 21.27
N GLY A 89 16.43 -10.47 20.55
CA GLY A 89 16.98 -11.01 20.86
C GLY A 89 17.25 -11.16 20.96
N TYR A 90 17.28 -10.86 20.95
CA TYR A 90 17.71 -10.93 20.83
C TYR A 90 18.16 -11.09 21.12
#